data_97fb5a65659da62c610aab4d31e3de7e
#
_entry.id   97fb5a65659da62c610aab4d31e3de7e
#
_cell.length_a   1.000
_cell.length_b   1.000
_cell.length_c   1.000
_cell.angle_alpha   90.00
_cell.angle_beta   90.00
_cell.angle_gamma   90.00
#
_symmetry.space_group_name_H-M   'P 1'
#
loop_
_entity.id
_entity.type
_entity.pdbx_description
1 polymer ?
#
loop_
_entity_poly.entity_id
_entity_poly.type
_entity_poly.pdbx_seq_one_letter_code
_entity_poly.pdbx_strand_id
1 'polypeptide(L)'
;MKKLLLIVSIFYGTLTFAQDKGYFFGGFESNTQWLLNDEGLNFDAPKDQLRSNNYFRLDYNLGKLTAGVQYESYLPSALLGYSPKFDGNNDIGTYYLNFKHNTIDITAGYFYQQFGNGLILRSWEDRQLGINNALKGIRVIFTPTDYLDLTGIYGKTRNGFDV
;
A
#
# COMPACT_ATOMS: atom_id res chain seq x y z
N MET A 1 9.51 -24.22 27.60
CA MET A 1 9.45 -23.14 28.59
C MET A 1 10.10 -21.84 28.08
N LYS A 2 11.36 -21.84 27.58
CA LYS A 2 12.04 -20.60 27.10
C LYS A 2 11.28 -19.84 25.99
N LYS A 3 10.62 -20.54 25.02
CA LYS A 3 9.83 -19.92 23.95
C LYS A 3 8.53 -19.27 24.46
N LEU A 4 7.91 -19.84 25.51
CA LEU A 4 6.72 -19.29 26.15
C LEU A 4 7.04 -18.00 26.92
N LEU A 5 8.19 -17.97 27.60
CA LEU A 5 8.67 -16.77 28.29
C LEU A 5 8.98 -15.63 27.35
N LEU A 6 9.52 -15.91 26.14
CA LEU A 6 9.77 -14.89 25.12
C LEU A 6 8.46 -14.28 24.59
N ILE A 7 7.44 -15.11 24.35
CA ILE A 7 6.11 -14.63 23.88
C ILE A 7 5.45 -13.80 24.98
N VAL A 8 5.51 -14.21 26.23
CA VAL A 8 4.97 -13.46 27.38
C VAL A 8 5.71 -12.14 27.57
N SER A 9 7.03 -12.09 27.42
CA SER A 9 7.80 -10.82 27.54
C SER A 9 7.49 -9.83 26.38
N ILE A 10 7.23 -10.32 25.15
CA ILE A 10 6.78 -9.48 24.04
C ILE A 10 5.39 -8.92 24.35
N PHE A 11 4.48 -9.73 24.91
CA PHE A 11 3.12 -9.28 25.24
C PHE A 11 3.10 -8.26 26.40
N TYR A 12 3.98 -8.40 27.40
CA TYR A 12 4.13 -7.40 28.48
C TYR A 12 4.75 -6.09 27.99
N GLY A 13 5.68 -6.14 27.03
CA GLY A 13 6.27 -4.95 26.43
C GLY A 13 5.24 -4.08 25.68
N THR A 14 4.18 -4.67 25.15
CA THR A 14 3.12 -3.94 24.44
C THR A 14 2.13 -3.23 25.37
N LEU A 15 2.00 -3.68 26.64
CA LEU A 15 1.08 -3.08 27.61
C LEU A 15 1.57 -1.74 28.18
N THR A 16 2.87 -1.43 28.06
CA THR A 16 3.42 -0.15 28.55
C THR A 16 3.22 1.02 27.57
N PHE A 17 2.79 0.77 26.33
CA PHE A 17 2.44 1.82 25.36
C PHE A 17 0.97 2.28 25.42
N ALA A 18 0.21 1.82 26.41
CA ALA A 18 -1.24 1.98 26.51
C ALA A 18 -1.70 3.38 26.99
N GLN A 19 -0.87 4.43 26.94
CA GLN A 19 -1.29 5.80 27.30
C GLN A 19 -1.81 6.62 26.11
N ASP A 20 -1.43 6.27 24.89
CA ASP A 20 -1.97 6.93 23.68
C ASP A 20 -3.23 6.18 23.21
N LYS A 21 -4.35 6.88 23.10
CA LYS A 21 -5.56 6.31 22.50
C LYS A 21 -5.29 6.13 21.01
N GLY A 22 -5.16 4.87 20.57
CA GLY A 22 -5.07 4.55 19.15
C GLY A 22 -6.37 4.91 18.42
N TYR A 23 -6.26 5.25 17.15
CA TYR A 23 -7.41 5.52 16.29
C TYR A 23 -7.27 4.86 14.93
N PHE A 24 -8.43 4.49 14.36
CA PHE A 24 -8.53 3.99 13.01
C PHE A 24 -8.89 5.11 12.05
N PHE A 25 -8.35 5.03 10.85
CA PHE A 25 -8.76 5.87 9.72
C PHE A 25 -8.62 5.06 8.43
N GLY A 26 -9.32 5.48 7.38
CA GLY A 26 -9.29 4.75 6.13
C GLY A 26 -10.37 5.23 5.18
N GLY A 27 -10.56 4.49 4.10
CA GLY A 27 -11.53 4.85 3.08
C GLY A 27 -11.81 3.70 2.13
N PHE A 28 -12.90 3.86 1.40
CA PHE A 28 -13.29 3.00 0.32
C PHE A 28 -13.41 3.83 -0.96
N GLU A 29 -12.84 3.33 -2.05
CA GLU A 29 -12.94 3.91 -3.38
C GLU A 29 -13.38 2.82 -4.36
N SER A 30 -14.34 3.14 -5.21
CA SER A 30 -14.79 2.25 -6.28
C SER A 30 -14.88 3.02 -7.59
N ASN A 31 -14.13 2.55 -8.58
CA ASN A 31 -14.17 3.04 -9.95
C ASN A 31 -14.84 2.00 -10.81
N THR A 32 -15.97 2.35 -11.46
CA THR A 32 -16.78 1.42 -12.23
C THR A 32 -16.96 1.94 -13.66
N GLN A 33 -16.83 1.05 -14.64
CA GLN A 33 -17.11 1.30 -16.04
C GLN A 33 -18.23 0.37 -16.51
N TRP A 34 -19.18 0.93 -17.23
CA TRP A 34 -20.18 0.19 -17.99
C TRP A 34 -19.96 0.45 -19.46
N LEU A 35 -19.55 -0.59 -20.19
CA LEU A 35 -19.17 -0.52 -21.59
C LEU A 35 -20.35 -0.93 -22.47
N LEU A 36 -20.66 -0.11 -23.45
CA LEU A 36 -21.68 -0.36 -24.46
C LEU A 36 -21.04 -0.42 -25.84
N ASN A 37 -21.67 -1.15 -26.77
CA ASN A 37 -21.26 -1.11 -28.16
C ASN A 37 -21.44 0.31 -28.73
N ASP A 38 -20.51 0.74 -29.55
CA ASP A 38 -20.56 2.03 -30.25
C ASP A 38 -20.19 1.84 -31.73
N GLU A 39 -21.19 1.84 -32.60
CA GLU A 39 -21.01 1.69 -34.02
C GLU A 39 -20.25 2.88 -34.65
N GLY A 40 -20.41 4.09 -34.09
CA GLY A 40 -19.71 5.27 -34.57
C GLY A 40 -18.21 5.26 -34.35
N LEU A 41 -17.76 4.59 -33.31
CA LEU A 41 -16.35 4.36 -32.96
C LEU A 41 -15.84 2.99 -33.40
N ASN A 42 -16.69 2.17 -34.03
CA ASN A 42 -16.39 0.76 -34.35
C ASN A 42 -15.87 -0.01 -33.12
N PHE A 43 -16.52 0.21 -31.98
CA PHE A 43 -16.17 -0.40 -30.70
C PHE A 43 -17.21 -1.44 -30.30
N ASP A 44 -16.75 -2.68 -30.18
CA ASP A 44 -17.52 -3.78 -29.59
C ASP A 44 -17.16 -3.92 -28.12
N ALA A 45 -18.16 -3.77 -27.24
CA ALA A 45 -17.97 -3.95 -25.82
C ALA A 45 -17.53 -5.38 -25.50
N PRO A 46 -16.59 -5.57 -24.59
CA PRO A 46 -16.17 -6.91 -24.18
C PRO A 46 -17.33 -7.66 -23.50
N LYS A 47 -17.21 -9.00 -23.40
CA LYS A 47 -18.22 -9.85 -22.77
C LYS A 47 -18.59 -9.36 -21.35
N ASP A 48 -17.60 -8.93 -20.59
CA ASP A 48 -17.77 -8.35 -19.26
C ASP A 48 -17.95 -6.84 -19.43
N GLN A 49 -19.18 -6.41 -19.70
CA GLN A 49 -19.52 -4.99 -19.91
C GLN A 49 -19.39 -4.16 -18.64
N LEU A 50 -19.66 -4.76 -17.46
CA LEU A 50 -19.48 -4.11 -16.17
C LEU A 50 -18.11 -4.46 -15.61
N ARG A 51 -17.30 -3.44 -15.32
CA ARG A 51 -15.96 -3.58 -14.78
C ARG A 51 -15.78 -2.67 -13.58
N SER A 52 -15.04 -3.12 -12.58
CA SER A 52 -14.78 -2.28 -11.41
C SER A 52 -13.42 -2.54 -10.77
N ASN A 53 -12.80 -1.44 -10.32
CA ASN A 53 -11.62 -1.43 -9.47
C ASN A 53 -12.02 -0.86 -8.12
N ASN A 54 -11.86 -1.65 -7.08
CA ASN A 54 -12.28 -1.30 -5.73
C ASN A 54 -11.07 -1.35 -4.80
N TYR A 55 -10.96 -0.35 -3.94
CA TYR A 55 -9.87 -0.19 -2.98
C TYR A 55 -10.46 0.07 -1.60
N PHE A 56 -10.15 -0.79 -0.65
CA PHE A 56 -10.47 -0.58 0.76
C PHE A 56 -9.18 -0.43 1.54
N ARG A 57 -8.98 0.73 2.16
CA ARG A 57 -7.82 1.03 2.99
C ARG A 57 -8.24 1.20 4.43
N LEU A 58 -7.49 0.58 5.33
CA LEU A 58 -7.62 0.72 6.77
C LEU A 58 -6.24 0.92 7.38
N ASP A 59 -6.11 2.00 8.15
CA ASP A 59 -4.91 2.33 8.90
C ASP A 59 -5.25 2.43 10.39
N TYR A 60 -4.32 2.04 11.24
CA TYR A 60 -4.39 2.19 12.69
C TYR A 60 -3.15 2.91 13.19
N ASN A 61 -3.35 4.02 13.90
CA ASN A 61 -2.29 4.77 14.54
C ASN A 61 -2.32 4.57 16.05
N LEU A 62 -1.15 4.32 16.64
CA LEU A 62 -0.93 4.25 18.09
C LEU A 62 0.34 5.03 18.43
N GLY A 63 0.18 6.34 18.66
CA GLY A 63 1.29 7.23 18.98
C GLY A 63 2.39 7.22 17.91
N LYS A 64 3.50 6.54 18.17
CA LYS A 64 4.67 6.44 17.28
C LYS A 64 4.55 5.34 16.22
N LEU A 65 3.57 4.45 16.37
CA LEU A 65 3.34 3.33 15.46
C LEU A 65 2.12 3.59 14.58
N THR A 66 2.26 3.28 13.30
CA THR A 66 1.15 3.23 12.34
C THR A 66 1.21 1.93 11.56
N ALA A 67 0.13 1.21 11.50
CA ALA A 67 -0.03 0.04 10.66
C ALA A 67 -1.14 0.29 9.64
N GLY A 68 -0.96 -0.17 8.41
CA GLY A 68 -1.96 -0.02 7.37
C GLY A 68 -2.07 -1.24 6.47
N VAL A 69 -3.25 -1.44 5.91
CA VAL A 69 -3.57 -2.47 4.93
C VAL A 69 -4.48 -1.88 3.86
N GLN A 70 -4.23 -2.25 2.61
CA GLN A 70 -5.11 -1.96 1.48
C GLN A 70 -5.52 -3.26 0.80
N TYR A 71 -6.81 -3.51 0.77
CA TYR A 71 -7.42 -4.58 0.01
C TYR A 71 -7.85 -4.03 -1.36
N GLU A 72 -7.57 -4.78 -2.41
CA GLU A 72 -7.88 -4.43 -3.78
C GLU A 72 -8.74 -5.52 -4.42
N SER A 73 -9.74 -5.11 -5.21
CA SER A 73 -10.65 -6.03 -5.90
C SER A 73 -10.96 -5.49 -7.29
N TYR A 74 -10.76 -6.32 -8.30
CA TYR A 74 -10.93 -6.02 -9.73
C TYR A 74 -11.99 -6.96 -10.31
N LEU A 75 -13.23 -6.85 -9.81
CA LEU A 75 -14.32 -7.79 -10.09
C LEU A 75 -15.52 -7.11 -10.74
N PRO A 76 -16.20 -7.78 -11.70
CA PRO A 76 -15.85 -9.06 -12.30
C PRO A 76 -14.57 -9.00 -13.14
N SER A 77 -14.20 -7.84 -13.66
CA SER A 77 -12.99 -7.57 -14.43
C SER A 77 -12.43 -6.19 -14.08
N ALA A 78 -11.13 -6.00 -14.27
CA ALA A 78 -10.49 -4.69 -14.12
C ALA A 78 -10.95 -3.71 -15.19
N LEU A 79 -10.87 -2.41 -14.91
CA LEU A 79 -11.16 -1.34 -15.88
C LEU A 79 -10.30 -1.51 -17.15
N LEU A 80 -10.81 -1.07 -18.29
CA LEU A 80 -10.03 -1.06 -19.53
C LEU A 80 -8.73 -0.26 -19.37
N GLY A 81 -7.65 -0.80 -19.89
CA GLY A 81 -6.32 -0.21 -19.78
C GLY A 81 -5.50 -0.69 -18.58
N TYR A 82 -6.12 -1.40 -17.62
CA TYR A 82 -5.36 -2.04 -16.54
C TYR A 82 -4.58 -3.26 -17.02
N SER A 83 -3.51 -3.59 -16.29
CA SER A 83 -2.74 -4.80 -16.56
C SER A 83 -3.64 -6.04 -16.41
N PRO A 84 -3.59 -7.00 -17.36
CA PRO A 84 -4.35 -8.25 -17.27
C PRO A 84 -4.08 -9.08 -16.00
N LYS A 85 -2.98 -8.79 -15.28
CA LYS A 85 -2.65 -9.44 -14.00
C LYS A 85 -3.65 -9.11 -12.88
N PHE A 86 -4.41 -8.03 -13.00
CA PHE A 86 -5.43 -7.66 -12.04
C PHE A 86 -6.81 -8.22 -12.39
N ASP A 87 -7.03 -8.58 -13.67
CA ASP A 87 -8.36 -8.92 -14.17
C ASP A 87 -8.96 -10.12 -13.45
N GLY A 88 -10.18 -9.92 -12.88
CA GLY A 88 -10.89 -10.95 -12.14
C GLY A 88 -10.27 -11.34 -10.79
N ASN A 89 -9.28 -10.58 -10.29
CA ASN A 89 -8.56 -10.89 -9.06
C ASN A 89 -8.92 -9.96 -7.91
N ASN A 90 -8.69 -10.45 -6.69
CA ASN A 90 -8.79 -9.65 -5.48
C ASN A 90 -7.80 -10.19 -4.43
N ASP A 91 -7.13 -9.29 -3.71
CA ASP A 91 -6.20 -9.66 -2.65
C ASP A 91 -5.80 -8.44 -1.80
N ILE A 92 -4.96 -8.67 -0.80
CA ILE A 92 -4.26 -7.61 -0.08
C ILE A 92 -3.19 -7.03 -1.01
N GLY A 93 -3.47 -5.84 -1.53
CA GLY A 93 -2.55 -5.15 -2.45
C GLY A 93 -1.32 -4.62 -1.75
N THR A 94 -1.49 -3.94 -0.60
CA THR A 94 -0.39 -3.41 0.19
C THR A 94 -0.68 -3.49 1.69
N TYR A 95 0.40 -3.61 2.47
CA TYR A 95 0.38 -3.51 3.93
C TYR A 95 1.70 -2.93 4.42
N TYR A 96 1.68 -2.23 5.56
CA TYR A 96 2.89 -1.67 6.14
C TYR A 96 2.79 -1.51 7.66
N LEU A 97 3.96 -1.43 8.29
CA LEU A 97 4.15 -0.98 9.65
C LEU A 97 5.18 0.16 9.64
N ASN A 98 4.82 1.29 10.20
CA ASN A 98 5.69 2.44 10.33
C ASN A 98 5.93 2.76 11.82
N PHE A 99 7.18 3.02 12.16
CA PHE A 99 7.58 3.56 13.45
C PHE A 99 8.27 4.89 13.23
N LYS A 100 7.74 5.96 13.82
CA LYS A 100 8.30 7.31 13.74
C LYS A 100 8.53 7.89 15.12
N HIS A 101 9.79 8.24 15.40
CA HIS A 101 10.17 8.85 16.66
C HIS A 101 11.35 9.81 16.48
N ASN A 102 11.15 11.09 16.84
CA ASN A 102 12.17 12.14 16.74
C ASN A 102 12.89 12.13 15.38
N THR A 103 14.14 11.68 15.38
CA THR A 103 15.06 11.67 14.24
C THR A 103 14.97 10.40 13.38
N ILE A 104 14.14 9.42 13.72
CA ILE A 104 14.06 8.12 13.05
C ILE A 104 12.64 7.88 12.55
N ASP A 105 12.53 7.47 11.26
CA ASP A 105 11.31 6.96 10.63
C ASP A 105 11.65 5.63 9.93
N ILE A 106 11.04 4.54 10.39
CA ILE A 106 11.25 3.20 9.85
C ILE A 106 9.92 2.68 9.31
N THR A 107 9.92 2.25 8.05
CA THR A 107 8.76 1.59 7.42
C THR A 107 9.16 0.19 6.98
N ALA A 108 8.39 -0.81 7.41
CA ALA A 108 8.48 -2.19 6.96
C ALA A 108 7.20 -2.59 6.23
N GLY A 109 7.30 -3.33 5.12
CA GLY A 109 6.21 -3.67 4.24
C GLY A 109 6.24 -2.86 2.95
N TYR A 110 5.08 -2.40 2.48
CA TYR A 110 5.01 -1.59 1.25
C TYR A 110 5.16 -0.10 1.55
N PHE A 111 5.93 0.59 0.72
CA PHE A 111 6.10 2.05 0.77
C PHE A 111 6.37 2.62 -0.61
N TYR A 112 6.15 3.93 -0.74
CA TYR A 112 6.49 4.69 -1.93
C TYR A 112 7.67 5.61 -1.62
N GLN A 113 8.58 5.76 -2.59
CA GLN A 113 9.75 6.61 -2.47
C GLN A 113 10.15 7.20 -3.81
N GLN A 114 10.50 8.47 -3.79
CA GLN A 114 11.09 9.17 -4.93
C GLN A 114 12.31 9.95 -4.47
N PHE A 115 13.40 9.89 -5.25
CA PHE A 115 14.58 10.72 -5.05
C PHE A 115 14.63 11.82 -6.11
N GLY A 116 14.65 13.08 -5.65
CA GLY A 116 14.67 14.26 -6.49
C GLY A 116 13.54 14.21 -7.54
N ASN A 117 13.89 14.39 -8.80
CA ASN A 117 12.94 14.37 -9.93
C ASN A 117 12.50 12.95 -10.36
N GLY A 118 12.92 11.91 -9.64
CA GLY A 118 12.54 10.53 -9.93
C GLY A 118 13.42 9.83 -10.98
N LEU A 119 14.54 10.41 -11.39
CA LEU A 119 15.43 9.79 -12.39
C LEU A 119 16.10 8.51 -11.87
N ILE A 120 16.44 8.46 -10.58
CA ILE A 120 17.11 7.29 -9.97
C ILE A 120 16.07 6.32 -9.45
N LEU A 121 15.09 6.81 -8.72
CA LEU A 121 14.00 6.02 -8.15
C LEU A 121 12.72 6.84 -8.09
N ARG A 122 11.66 6.29 -8.66
CA ARG A 122 10.30 6.77 -8.51
C ARG A 122 9.36 5.59 -8.33
N SER A 123 8.84 5.44 -7.13
CA SER A 123 7.83 4.47 -6.77
C SER A 123 6.55 5.21 -6.35
N TRP A 124 5.44 4.93 -7.02
CA TRP A 124 4.20 5.69 -6.88
C TRP A 124 2.96 4.86 -7.24
N GLU A 125 1.80 5.36 -6.89
CA GLU A 125 0.51 4.81 -7.31
C GLU A 125 -0.25 5.86 -8.12
N ASP A 126 -0.79 5.43 -9.25
CA ASP A 126 -1.76 6.18 -10.04
C ASP A 126 -2.88 5.23 -10.50
N ARG A 127 -4.01 5.35 -9.84
CA ARG A 127 -5.16 4.49 -10.09
C ARG A 127 -5.86 4.77 -11.41
N GLN A 128 -5.70 5.96 -11.98
CA GLN A 128 -6.26 6.29 -13.29
C GLN A 128 -5.43 5.64 -14.41
N LEU A 129 -4.13 5.58 -14.22
CA LEU A 129 -3.20 4.96 -15.17
C LEU A 129 -2.98 3.45 -14.90
N GLY A 130 -3.55 2.91 -13.83
CA GLY A 130 -3.34 1.51 -13.45
C GLY A 130 -1.91 1.20 -12.98
N ILE A 131 -1.21 2.20 -12.48
CA ILE A 131 0.18 2.08 -12.03
C ILE A 131 0.20 1.95 -10.52
N ASN A 132 0.84 0.89 -10.03
CA ASN A 132 1.23 0.76 -8.64
C ASN A 132 2.54 -0.02 -8.55
N ASN A 133 3.65 0.69 -8.41
CA ASN A 133 4.99 0.15 -8.30
C ASN A 133 5.57 0.37 -6.90
N ALA A 134 4.75 0.20 -5.85
CA ALA A 134 5.19 0.22 -4.47
C ALA A 134 6.41 -0.68 -4.24
N LEU A 135 7.29 -0.28 -3.34
CA LEU A 135 8.42 -1.09 -2.90
C LEU A 135 7.99 -1.91 -1.68
N LYS A 136 8.20 -3.22 -1.71
CA LYS A 136 8.03 -4.11 -0.56
C LYS A 136 9.37 -4.41 0.07
N GLY A 137 9.56 -3.98 1.30
CA GLY A 137 10.83 -4.13 2.00
C GLY A 137 10.91 -3.30 3.26
N ILE A 138 12.04 -2.63 3.44
CA ILE A 138 12.29 -1.75 4.58
C ILE A 138 12.86 -0.41 4.09
N ARG A 139 12.38 0.68 4.67
CA ARG A 139 12.89 2.03 4.50
C ARG A 139 13.24 2.60 5.88
N VAL A 140 14.40 3.21 5.99
CA VAL A 140 14.86 3.91 7.18
C VAL A 140 15.24 5.33 6.78
N ILE A 141 14.65 6.32 7.44
CA ILE A 141 15.04 7.73 7.34
C ILE A 141 15.61 8.14 8.68
N PHE A 142 16.82 8.71 8.66
CA PHE A 142 17.49 9.24 9.83
C PHE A 142 17.81 10.72 9.61
N THR A 143 17.21 11.58 10.43
CA THR A 143 17.33 13.04 10.37
C THR A 143 18.11 13.54 11.60
N PRO A 144 19.47 13.45 11.59
CA PRO A 144 20.28 13.87 12.74
C PRO A 144 20.22 15.38 13.02
N THR A 145 19.94 16.18 12.00
CA THR A 145 19.83 17.64 12.07
C THR A 145 18.74 18.12 11.09
N ASP A 146 18.27 19.35 11.25
CA ASP A 146 17.20 19.92 10.41
C ASP A 146 17.57 20.10 8.92
N TYR A 147 18.83 19.97 8.58
CA TYR A 147 19.36 20.12 7.19
C TYR A 147 19.95 18.85 6.60
N LEU A 148 19.85 17.69 7.29
CA LEU A 148 20.41 16.43 6.80
C LEU A 148 19.44 15.27 7.02
N ASP A 149 18.99 14.67 5.90
CA ASP A 149 18.24 13.43 5.87
C ASP A 149 19.07 12.33 5.21
N LEU A 150 19.24 11.22 5.91
CA LEU A 150 19.84 10.00 5.40
C LEU A 150 18.76 8.95 5.17
N THR A 151 18.57 8.52 3.93
CA THR A 151 17.56 7.51 3.57
C THR A 151 18.22 6.23 3.09
N GLY A 152 17.95 5.12 3.79
CA GLY A 152 18.32 3.78 3.37
C GLY A 152 17.09 2.98 2.95
N ILE A 153 17.19 2.25 1.82
CA ILE A 153 16.09 1.44 1.28
C ILE A 153 16.61 0.07 0.88
N TYR A 154 15.84 -0.95 1.23
CA TYR A 154 16.01 -2.31 0.72
C TYR A 154 14.65 -2.91 0.42
N GLY A 155 14.45 -3.43 -0.81
CA GLY A 155 13.17 -3.99 -1.19
C GLY A 155 13.08 -4.41 -2.66
N LYS A 156 11.91 -4.91 -3.02
CA LYS A 156 11.54 -5.29 -4.40
C LYS A 156 10.32 -4.51 -4.84
N THR A 157 10.24 -4.22 -6.12
CA THR A 157 9.08 -3.54 -6.71
C THR A 157 7.89 -4.49 -6.82
N ARG A 158 6.73 -4.02 -6.43
CA ARG A 158 5.45 -4.69 -6.63
C ARG A 158 5.16 -4.87 -8.12
N ASN A 159 4.59 -6.02 -8.49
CA ASN A 159 4.16 -6.35 -9.84
C ASN A 159 2.82 -7.11 -9.81
N GLY A 160 1.70 -6.39 -9.93
CA GLY A 160 0.38 -6.94 -9.66
C GLY A 160 0.18 -7.18 -8.17
N PHE A 161 -0.23 -8.38 -7.77
CA PHE A 161 -0.29 -8.81 -6.37
C PHE A 161 1.02 -9.45 -5.86
N ASP A 162 2.00 -9.66 -6.74
CA ASP A 162 3.32 -10.24 -6.43
C ASP A 162 4.42 -9.19 -6.20
N VAL A 163 5.63 -9.67 -5.84
CA VAL A 163 6.85 -8.87 -5.65
C VAL A 163 8.06 -9.53 -6.32
#